data_bda32e7562d1b8e17474cc2bdda7bdbf
#
_entry.id   bda32e7562d1b8e17474cc2bdda7bdbf
#
_cell.length_a   1.000
_cell.length_b   1.000
_cell.length_c   1.000
_cell.angle_alpha   90.00
_cell.angle_beta   90.00
_cell.angle_gamma   90.00
#
_symmetry.space_group_name_H-M   'P 1'
#
loop_
_entity.id
_entity.type
_entity.pdbx_description
1 polymer ?
#
loop_
_entity_poly.entity_id
_entity_poly.type
_entity_poly.pdbx_seq_one_letter_code
_entity_poly.pdbx_strand_id
1 'polypeptide(L)'
;MTGRTHDLAAATALGVIVLAQPNRIYSLSTVIVGVFANLIGGITPDIDQPTAPLWKNLPVGHIFGEVFDKLAGGHRFLTHSILGLVIFGFIAHFLLVFLHPIMTSVNIGFVWWAFMIGMLSHLIMDTFTKEGVPWLLPLPYKFGFPPIKTFRITTGKAVEKFIVFPLLIVFNAFWLGHHYQQLLFLIRHRIT
;
A
#
# COMPACT_ATOMS: atom_id res chain seq x y z
N MET A 1 -8.05 6.71 -4.57
CA MET A 1 -8.21 6.16 -5.95
C MET A 1 -8.92 4.82 -5.89
N THR A 2 -9.11 4.08 -7.02
CA THR A 2 -9.68 2.72 -6.96
C THR A 2 -8.68 1.74 -6.38
N GLY A 3 -9.15 0.64 -5.75
CA GLY A 3 -8.28 -0.38 -5.15
C GLY A 3 -7.23 -0.92 -6.14
N ARG A 4 -7.61 -1.18 -7.41
CA ARG A 4 -6.67 -1.63 -8.45
C ARG A 4 -5.51 -0.65 -8.69
N THR A 5 -5.79 0.66 -8.63
CA THR A 5 -4.76 1.69 -8.80
C THR A 5 -3.84 1.73 -7.57
N HIS A 6 -4.38 1.54 -6.36
CA HIS A 6 -3.59 1.43 -5.14
C HIS A 6 -2.70 0.19 -5.13
N ASP A 7 -3.24 -0.98 -5.51
CA ASP A 7 -2.46 -2.23 -5.61
C ASP A 7 -1.29 -2.08 -6.58
N LEU A 8 -1.54 -1.51 -7.77
CA LEU A 8 -0.50 -1.27 -8.75
C LEU A 8 0.54 -0.25 -8.25
N ALA A 9 0.11 0.82 -7.59
CA ALA A 9 1.01 1.83 -7.02
C ALA A 9 1.87 1.24 -5.89
N ALA A 10 1.28 0.41 -5.02
CA ALA A 10 2.00 -0.29 -3.95
C ALA A 10 3.08 -1.22 -4.53
N ALA A 11 2.72 -2.05 -5.52
CA ALA A 11 3.65 -2.93 -6.21
C ALA A 11 4.75 -2.14 -6.93
N THR A 12 4.40 -1.02 -7.57
CA THR A 12 5.36 -0.11 -8.20
C THR A 12 6.36 0.43 -7.19
N ALA A 13 5.88 0.97 -6.07
CA ALA A 13 6.74 1.54 -5.03
C ALA A 13 7.71 0.51 -4.45
N LEU A 14 7.22 -0.71 -4.15
CA LEU A 14 8.06 -1.79 -3.67
C LEU A 14 9.08 -2.21 -4.73
N GLY A 15 8.68 -2.38 -5.99
CA GLY A 15 9.56 -2.77 -7.10
C GLY A 15 10.67 -1.76 -7.34
N VAL A 16 10.36 -0.46 -7.29
CA VAL A 16 11.35 0.62 -7.39
C VAL A 16 12.39 0.52 -6.29
N ILE A 17 11.95 0.39 -5.04
CA ILE A 17 12.86 0.35 -3.88
C ILE A 17 13.73 -0.92 -3.88
N VAL A 18 13.16 -2.09 -4.20
CA VAL A 18 13.89 -3.36 -4.23
C VAL A 18 14.94 -3.38 -5.33
N LEU A 19 14.60 -2.93 -6.54
CA LEU A 19 15.52 -2.92 -7.67
C LEU A 19 16.59 -1.81 -7.55
N ALA A 20 16.31 -0.73 -6.83
CA ALA A 20 17.31 0.29 -6.53
C ALA A 20 18.36 -0.18 -5.50
N GLN A 21 18.15 -1.32 -4.82
CA GLN A 21 19.07 -1.88 -3.81
C GLN A 21 19.59 -3.27 -4.23
N PRO A 22 20.40 -3.38 -5.30
CA PRO A 22 20.76 -4.67 -5.90
C PRO A 22 21.59 -5.58 -4.97
N ASN A 23 22.23 -5.04 -3.95
CA ASN A 23 23.13 -5.79 -3.05
C ASN A 23 22.40 -6.54 -1.92
N ARG A 24 21.07 -6.43 -1.81
CA ARG A 24 20.30 -7.14 -0.79
C ARG A 24 19.65 -8.39 -1.39
N ILE A 25 20.15 -9.54 -0.99
CA ILE A 25 19.57 -10.84 -1.34
C ILE A 25 18.61 -11.26 -0.22
N TYR A 26 17.36 -11.54 -0.61
CA TYR A 26 16.35 -12.07 0.30
C TYR A 26 15.95 -13.48 -0.15
N SER A 27 15.55 -14.35 0.77
CA SER A 27 14.97 -15.67 0.43
C SER A 27 13.70 -15.52 -0.41
N LEU A 28 13.37 -16.52 -1.23
CA LEU A 28 12.13 -16.53 -2.02
C LEU A 28 10.89 -16.35 -1.13
N SER A 29 10.87 -17.04 0.02
CA SER A 29 9.81 -16.90 1.03
C SER A 29 9.66 -15.47 1.51
N THR A 30 10.77 -14.78 1.80
CA THR A 30 10.75 -13.36 2.20
C THR A 30 10.13 -12.47 1.12
N VAL A 31 10.49 -12.70 -0.15
CA VAL A 31 9.94 -11.89 -1.26
C VAL A 31 8.47 -12.13 -1.44
N ILE A 32 8.04 -13.39 -1.44
CA ILE A 32 6.61 -13.72 -1.60
C ILE A 32 5.79 -13.09 -0.47
N VAL A 33 6.20 -13.32 0.78
CA VAL A 33 5.50 -12.75 1.94
C VAL A 33 5.56 -11.21 1.92
N GLY A 34 6.69 -10.63 1.52
CA GLY A 34 6.85 -9.18 1.37
C GLY A 34 5.91 -8.57 0.33
N VAL A 35 5.74 -9.21 -0.83
CA VAL A 35 4.78 -8.76 -1.86
C VAL A 35 3.35 -8.80 -1.31
N PHE A 36 2.95 -9.89 -0.65
CA PHE A 36 1.63 -9.96 -0.02
C PHE A 36 1.44 -8.90 1.07
N ALA A 37 2.44 -8.70 1.92
CA ALA A 37 2.41 -7.67 2.95
C ALA A 37 2.27 -6.25 2.34
N ASN A 38 2.97 -5.99 1.23
CA ASN A 38 2.87 -4.73 0.51
C ASN A 38 1.46 -4.48 -0.04
N LEU A 39 0.84 -5.47 -0.67
CA LEU A 39 -0.54 -5.38 -1.16
C LEU A 39 -1.52 -5.18 0.00
N ILE A 40 -1.35 -5.93 1.11
CA ILE A 40 -2.16 -5.73 2.32
C ILE A 40 -1.99 -4.30 2.86
N GLY A 41 -0.76 -3.80 2.93
CA GLY A 41 -0.49 -2.41 3.29
C GLY A 41 -1.20 -1.42 2.38
N GLY A 42 -1.20 -1.69 1.05
CA GLY A 42 -1.87 -0.87 0.05
C GLY A 42 -3.39 -0.78 0.20
N ILE A 43 -4.04 -1.79 0.77
CA ILE A 43 -5.49 -1.77 1.04
C ILE A 43 -5.86 -1.41 2.47
N THR A 44 -4.89 -1.41 3.40
CA THR A 44 -5.13 -1.18 4.83
C THR A 44 -5.81 0.16 5.13
N PRO A 45 -5.46 1.30 4.50
CA PRO A 45 -6.17 2.55 4.77
C PRO A 45 -7.67 2.50 4.48
N ASP A 46 -8.08 1.76 3.45
CA ASP A 46 -9.50 1.61 3.07
C ASP A 46 -10.31 0.66 3.98
N ILE A 47 -9.68 0.06 5.00
CA ILE A 47 -10.38 -0.83 5.96
C ILE A 47 -11.47 -0.08 6.77
N ASP A 48 -11.37 1.25 6.83
CA ASP A 48 -12.40 2.11 7.43
C ASP A 48 -13.64 2.29 6.54
N GLN A 49 -13.63 1.76 5.32
CA GLN A 49 -14.76 1.83 4.42
C GLN A 49 -15.62 0.55 4.53
N PRO A 50 -16.88 0.61 5.00
CA PRO A 50 -17.73 -0.57 5.15
C PRO A 50 -17.96 -1.36 3.86
N THR A 51 -17.79 -0.69 2.70
CA THR A 51 -17.91 -1.29 1.37
C THR A 51 -16.58 -1.80 0.81
N ALA A 52 -15.49 -1.79 1.57
CA ALA A 52 -14.20 -2.30 1.12
C ALA A 52 -14.26 -3.79 0.74
N PRO A 53 -13.46 -4.24 -0.23
CA PRO A 53 -13.46 -5.65 -0.65
C PRO A 53 -13.18 -6.62 0.50
N LEU A 54 -12.41 -6.22 1.50
CA LEU A 54 -12.15 -7.02 2.70
C LEU A 54 -13.46 -7.40 3.39
N TRP A 55 -14.33 -6.44 3.66
CA TRP A 55 -15.59 -6.67 4.36
C TRP A 55 -16.62 -7.40 3.51
N LYS A 56 -16.65 -7.13 2.19
CA LYS A 56 -17.56 -7.80 1.26
C LYS A 56 -17.36 -9.30 1.15
N ASN A 57 -16.11 -9.76 1.36
CA ASN A 57 -15.74 -11.16 1.25
C ASN A 57 -15.85 -11.94 2.58
N LEU A 58 -16.19 -11.27 3.67
CA LEU A 58 -16.35 -11.90 4.98
C LEU A 58 -17.83 -12.07 5.34
N PRO A 59 -18.22 -13.21 5.94
CA PRO A 59 -19.55 -13.35 6.54
C PRO A 59 -19.77 -12.22 7.56
N VAL A 60 -20.94 -11.54 7.48
CA VAL A 60 -21.29 -10.38 8.31
C VAL A 60 -20.26 -9.24 8.32
N GLY A 61 -19.36 -9.20 7.35
CA GLY A 61 -18.26 -8.24 7.27
C GLY A 61 -18.73 -6.78 7.22
N HIS A 62 -19.92 -6.50 6.67
CA HIS A 62 -20.50 -5.15 6.67
C HIS A 62 -20.70 -4.59 8.09
N ILE A 63 -21.08 -5.44 9.07
CA ILE A 63 -21.24 -5.02 10.48
C ILE A 63 -19.89 -4.63 11.07
N PHE A 64 -18.85 -5.46 10.83
CA PHE A 64 -17.50 -5.14 11.26
C PHE A 64 -16.97 -3.88 10.61
N GLY A 65 -17.23 -3.67 9.32
CA GLY A 65 -16.87 -2.47 8.58
C GLY A 65 -17.51 -1.21 9.16
N GLU A 66 -18.81 -1.26 9.49
CA GLU A 66 -19.53 -0.13 10.12
C GLU A 66 -19.02 0.18 11.53
N VAL A 67 -18.72 -0.83 12.34
CA VAL A 67 -18.14 -0.65 13.67
C VAL A 67 -16.76 -0.02 13.55
N PHE A 68 -15.94 -0.52 12.63
CA PHE A 68 -14.60 0.00 12.42
C PHE A 68 -14.61 1.45 11.89
N ASP A 69 -15.50 1.78 10.94
CA ASP A 69 -15.70 3.14 10.44
C ASP A 69 -16.00 4.11 11.59
N LYS A 70 -16.93 3.75 12.47
CA LYS A 70 -17.27 4.56 13.65
C LYS A 70 -16.10 4.73 14.62
N LEU A 71 -15.35 3.67 14.88
CA LEU A 71 -14.17 3.69 15.77
C LEU A 71 -13.02 4.49 15.15
N ALA A 72 -12.83 4.41 13.84
CA ALA A 72 -11.79 5.15 13.12
C ALA A 72 -12.11 6.64 12.91
N GLY A 73 -13.30 7.10 13.33
CA GLY A 73 -13.74 8.49 13.17
C GLY A 73 -14.29 8.80 11.77
N GLY A 74 -14.71 7.77 11.02
CA GLY A 74 -15.23 7.86 9.67
C GLY A 74 -14.18 7.63 8.58
N HIS A 75 -14.66 7.39 7.35
CA HIS A 75 -13.79 7.13 6.22
C HIS A 75 -12.81 8.29 5.96
N ARG A 76 -11.54 7.92 5.74
CA ARG A 76 -10.42 8.85 5.55
C ARG A 76 -10.17 9.78 6.74
N PHE A 77 -10.25 9.23 7.95
CA PHE A 77 -9.84 9.95 9.15
C PHE A 77 -8.58 9.32 9.74
N LEU A 78 -8.69 8.40 10.70
CA LEU A 78 -7.54 7.82 11.38
C LEU A 78 -6.63 7.03 10.43
N THR A 79 -7.20 6.13 9.64
CA THR A 79 -6.46 5.20 8.75
C THR A 79 -5.66 5.91 7.67
N HIS A 80 -6.10 7.09 7.24
CA HIS A 80 -5.47 7.90 6.20
C HIS A 80 -4.57 9.01 6.77
N SER A 81 -4.00 8.83 7.96
CA SER A 81 -3.13 9.82 8.61
C SER A 81 -1.76 9.24 8.95
N ILE A 82 -0.81 10.12 9.30
CA ILE A 82 0.48 9.67 9.86
C ILE A 82 0.26 8.89 11.16
N LEU A 83 -0.70 9.30 11.98
CA LEU A 83 -1.04 8.58 13.20
C LEU A 83 -1.52 7.16 12.89
N GLY A 84 -2.40 6.99 11.89
CA GLY A 84 -2.83 5.67 11.41
C GLY A 84 -1.66 4.84 10.88
N LEU A 85 -0.77 5.45 10.07
CA LEU A 85 0.44 4.79 9.58
C LEU A 85 1.29 4.23 10.74
N VAL A 86 1.49 5.01 11.80
CA VAL A 86 2.24 4.59 12.99
C VAL A 86 1.53 3.46 13.73
N ILE A 87 0.22 3.58 13.97
CA ILE A 87 -0.58 2.55 14.68
C ILE A 87 -0.54 1.23 13.90
N PHE A 88 -0.85 1.23 12.60
CA PHE A 88 -0.83 0.01 11.79
C PHE A 88 0.58 -0.53 11.61
N GLY A 89 1.60 0.33 11.58
CA GLY A 89 2.99 -0.08 11.59
C GLY A 89 3.37 -0.85 12.86
N PHE A 90 2.93 -0.42 14.03
CA PHE A 90 3.11 -1.14 15.30
C PHE A 90 2.33 -2.46 15.29
N ILE A 91 1.06 -2.46 14.88
CA ILE A 91 0.24 -3.68 14.79
C ILE A 91 0.93 -4.71 13.88
N ALA A 92 1.37 -4.30 12.70
CA ALA A 92 2.08 -5.16 11.77
C ALA A 92 3.39 -5.70 12.36
N HIS A 93 4.16 -4.86 13.06
CA HIS A 93 5.39 -5.27 13.73
C HIS A 93 5.13 -6.36 14.77
N PHE A 94 4.20 -6.14 15.70
CA PHE A 94 3.86 -7.13 16.71
C PHE A 94 3.33 -8.43 16.12
N LEU A 95 2.49 -8.35 15.07
CA LEU A 95 1.98 -9.53 14.37
C LEU A 95 3.14 -10.33 13.73
N LEU A 96 4.07 -9.65 13.08
CA LEU A 96 5.23 -10.30 12.46
C LEU A 96 6.16 -10.94 13.49
N VAL A 97 6.40 -10.28 14.63
CA VAL A 97 7.18 -10.85 15.73
C VAL A 97 6.47 -12.09 16.31
N PHE A 98 5.15 -12.05 16.48
CA PHE A 98 4.36 -13.20 16.93
C PHE A 98 4.41 -14.38 15.96
N LEU A 99 4.38 -14.12 14.66
CA LEU A 99 4.44 -15.13 13.60
C LEU A 99 5.86 -15.61 13.30
N HIS A 100 6.90 -14.89 13.72
CA HIS A 100 8.29 -15.21 13.41
C HIS A 100 8.71 -16.66 13.74
N PRO A 101 8.28 -17.27 14.88
CA PRO A 101 8.66 -18.65 15.21
C PRO A 101 8.24 -19.70 14.17
N ILE A 102 7.17 -19.45 13.41
CA ILE A 102 6.70 -20.34 12.33
C ILE A 102 7.20 -19.88 10.95
N MET A 103 7.87 -18.72 10.85
CA MET A 103 8.35 -18.09 9.62
C MET A 103 9.86 -17.81 9.70
N THR A 104 10.65 -18.75 10.25
CA THR A 104 12.08 -18.53 10.57
C THR A 104 12.95 -18.18 9.37
N SER A 105 12.58 -18.61 8.16
CA SER A 105 13.28 -18.30 6.90
C SER A 105 12.89 -16.93 6.29
N VAL A 106 11.93 -16.21 6.91
CA VAL A 106 11.41 -14.94 6.40
C VAL A 106 12.06 -13.77 7.14
N ASN A 107 12.61 -12.82 6.40
CA ASN A 107 13.09 -11.57 6.97
C ASN A 107 11.91 -10.66 7.31
N ILE A 108 11.49 -10.69 8.58
CA ILE A 108 10.34 -9.92 9.07
C ILE A 108 10.54 -8.39 8.96
N GLY A 109 11.79 -7.93 9.01
CA GLY A 109 12.09 -6.52 8.81
C GLY A 109 11.77 -6.05 7.38
N PHE A 110 12.14 -6.86 6.37
CA PHE A 110 11.76 -6.58 4.99
C PHE A 110 10.24 -6.61 4.79
N VAL A 111 9.56 -7.60 5.38
CA VAL A 111 8.10 -7.75 5.29
C VAL A 111 7.39 -6.54 5.91
N TRP A 112 7.88 -6.09 7.05
CA TRP A 112 7.37 -4.89 7.70
C TRP A 112 7.53 -3.64 6.83
N TRP A 113 8.72 -3.44 6.26
CA TRP A 113 8.96 -2.33 5.34
C TRP A 113 8.10 -2.41 4.08
N ALA A 114 7.91 -3.61 3.53
CA ALA A 114 7.04 -3.81 2.38
C ALA A 114 5.58 -3.40 2.68
N PHE A 115 5.05 -3.78 3.86
CA PHE A 115 3.75 -3.34 4.34
C PHE A 115 3.66 -1.82 4.47
N MET A 116 4.65 -1.18 5.09
CA MET A 116 4.68 0.27 5.28
C MET A 116 4.76 1.03 3.96
N ILE A 117 5.54 0.53 2.99
CA ILE A 117 5.62 1.10 1.64
C ILE A 117 4.25 1.04 0.96
N GLY A 118 3.54 -0.09 1.06
CA GLY A 118 2.19 -0.24 0.53
C GLY A 118 1.23 0.79 1.12
N MET A 119 1.19 0.90 2.43
CA MET A 119 0.33 1.84 3.14
C MET A 119 0.66 3.30 2.81
N LEU A 120 1.95 3.65 2.78
CA LEU A 120 2.40 5.00 2.42
C LEU A 120 2.06 5.35 0.97
N SER A 121 2.25 4.40 0.04
CA SER A 121 1.89 4.61 -1.37
C SER A 121 0.41 4.91 -1.55
N HIS A 122 -0.47 4.24 -0.80
CA HIS A 122 -1.90 4.52 -0.79
C HIS A 122 -2.19 5.98 -0.38
N LEU A 123 -1.64 6.43 0.74
CA LEU A 123 -1.84 7.80 1.23
C LEU A 123 -1.33 8.85 0.23
N ILE A 124 -0.17 8.59 -0.37
CA ILE A 124 0.40 9.46 -1.41
C ILE A 124 -0.56 9.56 -2.60
N MET A 125 -1.03 8.42 -3.12
CA MET A 125 -1.97 8.39 -4.25
C MET A 125 -3.27 9.11 -3.94
N ASP A 126 -3.78 8.97 -2.73
CA ASP A 126 -5.02 9.63 -2.32
C ASP A 126 -4.86 11.13 -2.05
N THR A 127 -3.63 11.60 -1.81
CA THR A 127 -3.33 13.03 -1.77
C THR A 127 -3.63 13.73 -3.11
N PHE A 128 -3.54 13.01 -4.23
CA PHE A 128 -3.87 13.55 -5.56
C PHE A 128 -5.36 13.49 -5.89
N THR A 129 -6.20 12.90 -5.03
CA THR A 129 -7.65 12.84 -5.23
C THR A 129 -8.37 14.07 -4.71
N LYS A 130 -9.59 14.28 -5.19
CA LYS A 130 -10.45 15.42 -4.76
C LYS A 130 -10.69 15.45 -3.26
N GLU A 131 -10.71 14.31 -2.59
CA GLU A 131 -10.98 14.23 -1.17
C GLU A 131 -9.76 14.58 -0.32
N GLY A 132 -8.55 14.28 -0.80
CA GLY A 132 -7.33 14.52 -0.07
C GLY A 132 -7.17 13.60 1.15
N VAL A 133 -6.14 13.84 1.96
CA VAL A 133 -5.69 13.00 3.08
C VAL A 133 -5.44 13.86 4.32
N PRO A 134 -5.95 13.50 5.51
CA PRO A 134 -5.69 14.22 6.76
C PRO A 134 -4.34 13.80 7.37
N TRP A 135 -3.23 14.12 6.70
CA TRP A 135 -1.89 13.71 7.10
C TRP A 135 -1.58 13.99 8.57
N LEU A 136 -1.98 15.16 9.08
CA LEU A 136 -1.56 15.69 10.38
C LEU A 136 -2.67 15.55 11.44
N LEU A 137 -3.39 14.42 11.46
CA LEU A 137 -4.35 14.17 12.54
C LEU A 137 -3.67 14.34 13.92
N PRO A 138 -4.29 15.01 14.91
CA PRO A 138 -5.72 15.38 15.03
C PRO A 138 -6.16 16.68 14.35
N LEU A 139 -5.28 17.36 13.63
CA LEU A 139 -5.69 18.54 12.86
C LEU A 139 -6.65 18.15 11.74
N PRO A 140 -7.84 18.76 11.63
CA PRO A 140 -8.90 18.32 10.71
C PRO A 140 -8.66 18.76 9.25
N TYR A 141 -7.46 19.16 8.90
CA TYR A 141 -7.13 19.64 7.56
C TYR A 141 -6.82 18.48 6.61
N LYS A 142 -7.58 18.39 5.51
CA LYS A 142 -7.30 17.45 4.42
C LYS A 142 -6.36 18.08 3.39
N PHE A 143 -5.17 17.53 3.30
CA PHE A 143 -4.18 17.94 2.31
C PHE A 143 -4.46 17.26 0.98
N GLY A 144 -4.29 17.99 -0.11
CA GLY A 144 -4.42 17.42 -1.44
C GLY A 144 -3.64 18.24 -2.46
N PHE A 145 -3.07 17.55 -3.43
CA PHE A 145 -2.30 18.15 -4.52
C PHE A 145 -2.96 17.82 -5.87
N PRO A 146 -3.08 18.79 -6.79
CA PRO A 146 -2.78 20.22 -6.68
C PRO A 146 -3.64 20.93 -5.60
N PRO A 147 -3.23 22.13 -5.12
CA PRO A 147 -3.97 22.85 -4.09
C PRO A 147 -5.43 23.14 -4.50
N ILE A 148 -5.68 23.43 -5.76
CA ILE A 148 -7.00 23.68 -6.31
C ILE A 148 -7.73 22.37 -6.53
N LYS A 149 -8.83 22.15 -5.78
CA LYS A 149 -9.59 20.87 -5.76
C LYS A 149 -10.12 20.46 -7.14
N THR A 150 -10.44 21.41 -8.02
CA THR A 150 -10.96 21.12 -9.37
C THR A 150 -9.96 20.35 -10.24
N PHE A 151 -8.66 20.60 -10.06
CA PHE A 151 -7.61 19.93 -10.81
C PHE A 151 -7.20 18.56 -10.24
N ARG A 152 -7.78 18.16 -9.10
CA ARG A 152 -7.49 16.86 -8.51
C ARG A 152 -8.28 15.77 -9.20
N ILE A 153 -7.73 14.56 -9.11
CA ILE A 153 -8.30 13.37 -9.73
C ILE A 153 -9.60 12.95 -9.03
N THR A 154 -10.63 12.70 -9.82
CA THR A 154 -11.86 12.08 -9.30
C THR A 154 -11.71 10.57 -9.35
N THR A 155 -11.83 9.93 -8.18
CA THR A 155 -11.75 8.46 -8.03
C THR A 155 -12.70 7.74 -9.00
N GLY A 156 -12.17 6.72 -9.70
CA GLY A 156 -12.94 5.89 -10.61
C GLY A 156 -13.36 6.55 -11.94
N LYS A 157 -12.92 7.79 -12.23
CA LYS A 157 -13.27 8.52 -13.46
C LYS A 157 -12.17 8.44 -14.52
N ALA A 158 -12.40 9.09 -15.67
CA ALA A 158 -11.59 8.99 -16.87
C ALA A 158 -10.08 9.25 -16.65
N VAL A 159 -9.72 10.29 -15.90
CA VAL A 159 -8.32 10.63 -15.64
C VAL A 159 -7.60 9.48 -14.93
N GLU A 160 -8.20 8.87 -13.92
CA GLU A 160 -7.61 7.72 -13.24
C GLU A 160 -7.49 6.52 -14.18
N LYS A 161 -8.57 6.17 -14.91
CA LYS A 161 -8.62 4.98 -15.76
C LYS A 161 -7.74 5.05 -17.01
N PHE A 162 -7.67 6.22 -17.64
CA PHE A 162 -7.04 6.37 -18.94
C PHE A 162 -5.67 7.08 -18.89
N ILE A 163 -5.32 7.70 -17.76
CA ILE A 163 -4.03 8.37 -17.61
C ILE A 163 -3.23 7.72 -16.48
N VAL A 164 -3.72 7.78 -15.23
CA VAL A 164 -2.92 7.35 -14.06
C VAL A 164 -2.60 5.87 -14.11
N PHE A 165 -3.61 5.02 -14.29
CA PHE A 165 -3.42 3.57 -14.30
C PHE A 165 -2.54 3.08 -15.46
N PRO A 166 -2.76 3.51 -16.74
CA PRO A 166 -1.86 3.16 -17.83
C PRO A 166 -0.44 3.72 -17.65
N LEU A 167 -0.30 4.93 -17.10
CA LEU A 167 1.01 5.53 -16.84
C LEU A 167 1.81 4.69 -15.82
N LEU A 168 1.17 4.19 -14.77
CA LEU A 168 1.80 3.27 -13.84
C LEU A 168 2.25 1.97 -14.53
N ILE A 169 1.44 1.40 -15.43
CA ILE A 169 1.84 0.21 -16.20
C ILE A 169 3.06 0.49 -17.07
N VAL A 170 3.03 1.58 -17.84
CA VAL A 170 4.15 1.98 -18.70
C VAL A 170 5.40 2.24 -17.89
N PHE A 171 5.27 2.93 -16.75
CA PHE A 171 6.38 3.17 -15.83
C PHE A 171 6.98 1.86 -15.32
N ASN A 172 6.15 0.89 -14.90
CA ASN A 172 6.64 -0.42 -14.45
C ASN A 172 7.36 -1.16 -15.57
N ALA A 173 6.82 -1.18 -16.79
CA ALA A 173 7.46 -1.81 -17.94
C ALA A 173 8.83 -1.19 -18.26
N PHE A 174 8.91 0.14 -18.24
CA PHE A 174 10.15 0.88 -18.43
C PHE A 174 11.16 0.60 -17.31
N TRP A 175 10.71 0.67 -16.04
CA TRP A 175 11.57 0.47 -14.86
C TRP A 175 12.13 -0.95 -14.82
N LEU A 176 11.29 -1.97 -15.04
CA LEU A 176 11.71 -3.37 -15.11
C LEU A 176 12.67 -3.62 -16.29
N GLY A 177 12.41 -3.02 -17.45
CA GLY A 177 13.28 -3.10 -18.60
C GLY A 177 14.65 -2.47 -18.33
N HIS A 178 14.69 -1.30 -17.70
CA HIS A 178 15.94 -0.62 -17.33
C HIS A 178 16.75 -1.39 -16.29
N HIS A 179 16.07 -2.06 -15.34
CA HIS A 179 16.70 -2.82 -14.26
C HIS A 179 16.67 -4.34 -14.53
N TYR A 180 16.57 -4.77 -15.80
CA TYR A 180 16.43 -6.18 -16.17
C TYR A 180 17.57 -7.06 -15.64
N GLN A 181 18.82 -6.57 -15.68
CA GLN A 181 19.98 -7.30 -15.18
C GLN A 181 19.89 -7.52 -13.66
N GLN A 182 19.47 -6.50 -12.90
CA GLN A 182 19.24 -6.61 -11.46
C GLN A 182 18.11 -7.60 -11.15
N LEU A 183 17.04 -7.57 -11.94
CA LEU A 183 15.94 -8.52 -11.81
C LEU A 183 16.41 -9.95 -12.03
N LEU A 184 17.17 -10.20 -13.10
CA LEU A 184 17.76 -11.52 -13.37
C LEU A 184 18.71 -11.95 -12.26
N PHE A 185 19.54 -11.07 -11.75
CA PHE A 185 20.43 -11.36 -10.63
C PHE A 185 19.63 -11.81 -9.41
N LEU A 186 18.58 -11.05 -9.04
CA LEU A 186 17.71 -11.39 -7.92
C LEU A 186 17.01 -12.76 -8.11
N ILE A 187 16.57 -13.09 -9.31
CA ILE A 187 15.91 -14.37 -9.61
C ILE A 187 16.92 -15.52 -9.53
N ARG A 188 18.08 -15.40 -10.17
CA ARG A 188 19.09 -16.47 -10.23
C ARG A 188 19.68 -16.84 -8.88
N HIS A 189 19.94 -15.86 -8.00
CA HIS A 189 20.51 -16.11 -6.67
C HIS A 189 19.48 -16.56 -5.62
N ARG A 190 18.22 -16.76 -6.01
CA ARG A 190 17.14 -17.25 -5.14
C ARG A 190 16.69 -18.68 -5.46
N ILE A 191 17.11 -19.21 -6.60
CA ILE A 191 16.76 -20.56 -7.05
C ILE A 191 17.85 -21.58 -6.63
N THR A 192 18.97 -21.10 -6.14
CA THR A 192 20.03 -21.93 -5.52
C THR A 192 19.93 -21.88 -4.01
#